data_246a13a5ffcb89b0a773cf1f1d6deed8
#
_entry.id   246a13a5ffcb89b0a773cf1f1d6deed8
#
_cell.length_a   1.000
_cell.length_b   1.000
_cell.length_c   1.000
_cell.angle_alpha   90.00
_cell.angle_beta   90.00
_cell.angle_gamma   90.00
#
_symmetry.space_group_name_H-M   'P 1'
#
loop_
_entity.id
_entity.type
_entity.pdbx_description
1 polymer ?
#
loop_
_entity_poly.entity_id
_entity_poly.type
_entity_poly.pdbx_seq_one_letter_code
_entity_poly.pdbx_strand_id
1 'polypeptide(L)'
;MCIRDSIYKAAKEIPIFFSANMSLGINLLCELAKTAARVLGGTYDIEIVETHHAQKTDAPSGTALMLADAISSELERKPYYEYDRHLRRAKRPHDEIGIHSIRGGTAVGEHEIIFAGYNETIKLSHCAQSKELFAAGAVNAAKFIQNKEPGLYGMSDMIDRKDAKK
;
A
#
# COMPACT_ATOMS: atom_id res chain seq x y z
N MET A 1 -9.70 -25.47 1.00
CA MET A 1 -8.60 -25.03 0.10
C MET A 1 -8.84 -23.56 -0.22
N CYS A 2 -7.95 -22.68 0.22
CA CYS A 2 -8.06 -21.25 -0.05
C CYS A 2 -7.58 -20.96 -1.47
N ILE A 3 -8.14 -19.94 -2.15
CA ILE A 3 -7.67 -19.51 -3.48
C ILE A 3 -6.16 -19.24 -3.48
N ARG A 4 -5.65 -18.65 -2.40
CA ARG A 4 -4.20 -18.41 -2.25
C ARG A 4 -3.37 -19.68 -2.28
N ASP A 5 -3.84 -20.78 -1.67
CA ASP A 5 -3.12 -22.07 -1.70
C ASP A 5 -2.98 -22.60 -3.14
N SER A 6 -4.02 -22.41 -3.96
CA SER A 6 -3.97 -22.78 -5.37
C SER A 6 -2.98 -21.93 -6.16
N ILE A 7 -2.90 -20.62 -5.89
CA ILE A 7 -1.92 -19.71 -6.50
C ILE A 7 -0.49 -20.14 -6.12
N TYR A 8 -0.22 -20.38 -4.84
CA TYR A 8 1.11 -20.84 -4.38
C TYR A 8 1.51 -22.19 -4.96
N LYS A 9 0.53 -23.10 -5.14
CA LYS A 9 0.80 -24.40 -5.77
C LYS A 9 1.15 -24.23 -7.25
N ALA A 10 0.37 -23.45 -7.99
CA ALA A 10 0.61 -23.21 -9.41
C ALA A 10 1.91 -22.43 -9.66
N ALA A 11 2.31 -21.54 -8.76
CA ALA A 11 3.55 -20.80 -8.87
C ALA A 11 4.82 -21.67 -8.82
N LYS A 12 4.71 -22.93 -8.39
CA LYS A 12 5.82 -23.89 -8.45
C LYS A 12 6.07 -24.42 -9.85
N GLU A 13 5.10 -24.32 -10.75
CA GLU A 13 5.12 -24.91 -12.09
C GLU A 13 5.14 -23.85 -13.19
N ILE A 14 4.54 -22.67 -12.92
CA ILE A 14 4.45 -21.56 -13.87
C ILE A 14 4.74 -20.23 -13.16
N PRO A 15 5.22 -19.19 -13.90
CA PRO A 15 5.31 -17.87 -13.35
C PRO A 15 3.91 -17.27 -13.13
N ILE A 16 3.65 -16.76 -11.94
CA ILE A 16 2.40 -16.10 -11.58
C ILE A 16 2.71 -14.70 -11.08
N PHE A 17 1.99 -13.68 -11.60
CA PHE A 17 2.02 -12.33 -11.07
C PHE A 17 0.79 -12.11 -10.19
N PHE A 18 1.03 -11.71 -8.94
CA PHE A 18 -0.02 -11.44 -7.97
C PHE A 18 0.24 -10.13 -7.23
N SER A 19 -0.71 -9.21 -7.24
CA SER A 19 -0.63 -7.96 -6.50
C SER A 19 -2.01 -7.48 -6.05
N ALA A 20 -2.09 -6.88 -4.87
CA ALA A 20 -3.30 -6.25 -4.36
C ALA A 20 -3.64 -4.94 -5.10
N ASN A 21 -2.64 -4.28 -5.71
CA ASN A 21 -2.82 -3.06 -6.49
C ASN A 21 -1.83 -3.04 -7.66
N MET A 22 -2.34 -2.84 -8.88
CA MET A 22 -1.54 -2.84 -10.12
C MET A 22 -0.94 -1.46 -10.45
N SER A 23 -1.16 -0.42 -9.63
CA SER A 23 -0.54 0.89 -9.83
C SER A 23 0.95 0.85 -9.46
N LEU A 24 1.82 1.18 -10.42
CA LEU A 24 3.24 1.34 -10.16
C LEU A 24 3.49 2.46 -9.13
N GLY A 25 2.72 3.57 -9.22
CA GLY A 25 2.83 4.70 -8.29
C GLY A 25 2.46 4.32 -6.86
N ILE A 26 1.40 3.53 -6.65
CA ILE A 26 1.02 3.03 -5.31
C ILE A 26 2.10 2.09 -4.74
N ASN A 27 2.67 1.24 -5.57
CA ASN A 27 3.72 0.34 -5.09
C ASN A 27 5.03 1.08 -4.77
N LEU A 28 5.39 2.11 -5.56
CA LEU A 28 6.48 3.01 -5.22
C LEU A 28 6.19 3.77 -3.91
N LEU A 29 4.97 4.29 -3.73
CA LEU A 29 4.55 4.93 -2.48
C LEU A 29 4.73 3.98 -1.29
N CYS A 30 4.39 2.70 -1.45
CA CYS A 30 4.57 1.67 -0.45
C CYS A 30 6.05 1.51 -0.04
N GLU A 31 6.98 1.44 -0.99
CA GLU A 31 8.42 1.33 -0.71
C GLU A 31 8.99 2.60 -0.06
N LEU A 32 8.55 3.77 -0.49
CA LEU A 32 8.89 5.04 0.15
C LEU A 32 8.37 5.10 1.60
N ALA A 33 7.15 4.63 1.84
CA ALA A 33 6.55 4.56 3.17
C ALA A 33 7.32 3.61 4.10
N LYS A 34 7.73 2.44 3.62
CA LYS A 34 8.61 1.53 4.36
C LYS A 34 9.93 2.20 4.74
N THR A 35 10.55 2.90 3.78
CA THR A 35 11.80 3.61 4.04
C THR A 35 11.61 4.70 5.08
N ALA A 36 10.53 5.49 4.99
CA ALA A 36 10.20 6.50 5.99
C ALA A 36 9.93 5.87 7.36
N ALA A 37 9.20 4.76 7.42
CA ALA A 37 8.91 4.05 8.66
C ALA A 37 10.18 3.53 9.36
N ARG A 38 11.14 2.99 8.62
CA ARG A 38 12.44 2.55 9.19
C ARG A 38 13.21 3.70 9.83
N VAL A 39 13.15 4.89 9.25
CA VAL A 39 13.91 6.05 9.72
C VAL A 39 13.16 6.81 10.83
N LEU A 40 11.86 6.95 10.73
CA LEU A 40 11.04 7.86 11.51
C LEU A 40 10.11 7.16 12.53
N GLY A 41 9.78 5.89 12.28
CA GLY A 41 8.67 5.21 12.94
C GLY A 41 8.77 5.07 14.46
N GLY A 42 9.96 5.22 15.03
CA GLY A 42 10.14 5.21 16.49
C GLY A 42 9.78 6.52 17.19
N THR A 43 9.64 7.63 16.46
CA THR A 43 9.48 8.98 17.02
C THR A 43 8.38 9.82 16.37
N TYR A 44 7.82 9.37 15.26
CA TYR A 44 6.75 10.06 14.53
C TYR A 44 5.42 9.33 14.67
N ASP A 45 4.37 10.10 14.82
CA ASP A 45 3.00 9.61 14.71
C ASP A 45 2.64 9.36 13.25
N ILE A 46 1.93 8.25 12.98
CA ILE A 46 1.65 7.82 11.60
C ILE A 46 0.14 7.84 11.38
N GLU A 47 -0.28 8.56 10.33
CA GLU A 47 -1.68 8.65 9.92
C GLU A 47 -1.79 8.38 8.42
N ILE A 48 -2.85 7.70 8.01
CA ILE A 48 -3.19 7.44 6.61
C ILE A 48 -4.55 8.04 6.32
N VAL A 49 -4.64 8.85 5.28
CA VAL A 49 -5.91 9.43 4.80
C VAL A 49 -6.15 8.92 3.38
N GLU A 50 -7.33 8.37 3.13
CA GLU A 50 -7.72 7.93 1.79
C GLU A 50 -9.06 8.54 1.36
N THR A 51 -9.14 8.90 0.08
CA THR A 51 -10.34 9.49 -0.52
C THR A 51 -10.77 8.69 -1.74
N HIS A 52 -12.03 8.31 -1.78
CA HIS A 52 -12.64 7.64 -2.93
C HIS A 52 -14.04 8.20 -3.22
N HIS A 53 -14.57 7.85 -4.40
CA HIS A 53 -15.90 8.23 -4.84
C HIS A 53 -17.00 7.77 -3.86
N ALA A 54 -18.13 8.48 -3.89
CA ALA A 54 -19.26 8.24 -2.97
C ALA A 54 -19.85 6.83 -3.03
N GLN A 55 -19.65 6.10 -4.13
CA GLN A 55 -20.18 4.74 -4.32
C GLN A 55 -19.27 3.63 -3.82
N LYS A 56 -18.06 3.95 -3.28
CA LYS A 56 -17.17 2.95 -2.72
C LYS A 56 -17.70 2.45 -1.37
N THR A 57 -17.98 1.15 -1.27
CA THR A 57 -18.65 0.54 -0.11
C THR A 57 -17.69 0.13 1.00
N ASP A 58 -16.48 -0.31 0.64
CA ASP A 58 -15.45 -0.68 1.63
C ASP A 58 -14.76 0.58 2.21
N ALA A 59 -14.57 0.60 3.51
CA ALA A 59 -13.81 1.60 4.25
C ALA A 59 -13.12 0.92 5.47
N PRO A 60 -11.79 1.06 5.61
CA PRO A 60 -10.88 1.70 4.67
C PRO A 60 -10.68 0.89 3.39
N SER A 61 -10.06 1.53 2.37
CA SER A 61 -9.72 0.87 1.11
C SER A 61 -8.67 -0.22 1.31
N GLY A 62 -8.68 -1.26 0.48
CA GLY A 62 -7.64 -2.30 0.50
C GLY A 62 -6.22 -1.74 0.30
N THR A 63 -6.07 -0.63 -0.45
CA THR A 63 -4.79 0.06 -0.63
C THR A 63 -4.33 0.74 0.66
N ALA A 64 -5.23 1.39 1.41
CA ALA A 64 -4.88 1.99 2.70
C ALA A 64 -4.40 0.93 3.70
N LEU A 65 -5.08 -0.23 3.75
CA LEU A 65 -4.65 -1.35 4.59
C LEU A 65 -3.30 -1.92 4.14
N MET A 66 -3.07 -2.06 2.83
CA MET A 66 -1.78 -2.50 2.30
C MET A 66 -0.63 -1.55 2.68
N LEU A 67 -0.86 -0.24 2.64
CA LEU A 67 0.12 0.77 3.06
C LEU A 67 0.37 0.69 4.57
N ALA A 68 -0.68 0.52 5.39
CA ALA A 68 -0.56 0.36 6.83
C ALA A 68 0.22 -0.91 7.21
N ASP A 69 -0.07 -2.04 6.54
CA ASP A 69 0.64 -3.32 6.75
C ASP A 69 2.12 -3.20 6.36
N ALA A 70 2.42 -2.52 5.25
CA ALA A 70 3.79 -2.29 4.80
C ALA A 70 4.59 -1.43 5.79
N ILE A 71 4.00 -0.36 6.31
CA ILE A 71 4.60 0.47 7.36
C ILE A 71 4.80 -0.36 8.63
N SER A 72 3.76 -1.08 9.06
CA SER A 72 3.79 -1.92 10.26
C SER A 72 4.90 -2.97 10.22
N SER A 73 5.23 -3.50 9.05
CA SER A 73 6.31 -4.49 8.88
C SER A 73 7.72 -3.95 9.17
N GLU A 74 7.89 -2.63 9.14
CA GLU A 74 9.17 -1.95 9.37
C GLU A 74 9.31 -1.37 10.80
N LEU A 75 8.24 -1.43 11.61
CA LEU A 75 8.25 -0.92 12.97
C LEU A 75 8.68 -2.01 13.97
N GLU A 76 9.44 -1.64 14.99
CA GLU A 76 9.89 -2.57 16.05
C GLU A 76 8.72 -3.19 16.82
N ARG A 77 7.66 -2.42 17.02
CA ARG A 77 6.43 -2.87 17.68
C ARG A 77 5.29 -2.87 16.67
N LYS A 78 4.53 -3.96 16.66
CA LYS A 78 3.34 -4.04 15.81
C LYS A 78 2.30 -3.02 16.28
N PRO A 79 1.96 -1.99 15.45
CA PRO A 79 0.95 -1.02 15.81
C PRO A 79 -0.44 -1.62 15.72
N TYR A 80 -1.40 -1.01 16.40
CA TYR A 80 -2.80 -1.25 16.13
C TYR A 80 -3.35 -0.17 15.18
N TYR A 81 -4.41 -0.51 14.42
CA TYR A 81 -5.04 0.40 13.50
C TYR A 81 -6.25 1.06 14.16
N GLU A 82 -6.28 2.37 14.17
CA GLU A 82 -7.40 3.16 14.70
C GLU A 82 -8.19 3.76 13.52
N TYR A 83 -9.49 3.48 13.49
CA TYR A 83 -10.37 3.94 12.42
C TYR A 83 -11.32 5.05 12.86
N ASP A 84 -11.55 5.19 14.16
CA ASP A 84 -12.52 6.15 14.70
C ASP A 84 -12.10 6.67 16.09
N ARG A 85 -11.37 7.79 16.08
CA ARG A 85 -10.96 8.47 17.32
C ARG A 85 -12.10 9.23 18.01
N HIS A 86 -13.22 9.45 17.33
CA HIS A 86 -14.37 10.16 17.89
C HIS A 86 -14.89 9.48 19.18
N LEU A 87 -14.83 8.15 19.26
CA LEU A 87 -15.27 7.39 20.40
C LEU A 87 -14.32 7.45 21.62
N ARG A 88 -13.14 8.02 21.46
CA ARG A 88 -12.10 8.08 22.50
C ARG A 88 -11.76 9.51 22.91
N ARG A 89 -11.95 9.85 24.18
CA ARG A 89 -11.44 11.10 24.77
C ARG A 89 -10.11 10.84 25.47
N ALA A 90 -9.10 10.44 24.71
CA ALA A 90 -7.77 10.10 25.20
C ALA A 90 -6.68 10.68 24.28
N LYS A 91 -5.48 10.89 24.85
CA LYS A 91 -4.31 11.23 24.03
C LYS A 91 -3.98 10.08 23.09
N ARG A 92 -3.44 10.41 21.90
CA ARG A 92 -2.96 9.42 20.94
C ARG A 92 -1.77 8.66 21.56
N PRO A 93 -1.76 7.33 21.54
CA PRO A 93 -0.59 6.52 21.86
C PRO A 93 0.36 6.42 20.65
N HIS A 94 1.65 6.13 20.93
CA HIS A 94 2.67 6.03 19.88
C HIS A 94 2.56 4.79 19.00
N ASP A 95 1.98 3.71 19.51
CA ASP A 95 1.82 2.43 18.81
C ASP A 95 0.53 2.36 17.99
N GLU A 96 0.04 3.49 17.50
CA GLU A 96 -1.17 3.61 16.71
C GLU A 96 -0.84 4.08 15.28
N ILE A 97 -1.50 3.47 14.28
CA ILE A 97 -1.63 4.04 12.94
C ILE A 97 -3.10 4.41 12.75
N GLY A 98 -3.39 5.71 12.61
CA GLY A 98 -4.73 6.17 12.27
C GLY A 98 -5.02 5.98 10.79
N ILE A 99 -6.23 5.49 10.44
CA ILE A 99 -6.65 5.29 9.05
C ILE A 99 -8.01 5.95 8.83
N HIS A 100 -8.03 6.99 7.99
CA HIS A 100 -9.18 7.83 7.77
C HIS A 100 -9.71 7.69 6.35
N SER A 101 -11.02 7.43 6.23
CA SER A 101 -11.67 7.21 4.94
C SER A 101 -12.61 8.34 4.58
N ILE A 102 -12.35 9.03 3.48
CA ILE A 102 -13.21 10.07 2.92
C ILE A 102 -13.97 9.48 1.74
N ARG A 103 -15.28 9.73 1.66
CA ARG A 103 -16.16 9.31 0.57
C ARG A 103 -16.89 10.51 0.02
N GLY A 104 -16.71 10.80 -1.29
CA GLY A 104 -17.35 11.93 -1.93
C GLY A 104 -17.01 12.06 -3.41
N GLY A 105 -17.89 12.68 -4.17
CA GLY A 105 -17.67 12.94 -5.58
C GLY A 105 -17.34 11.71 -6.41
N THR A 106 -16.38 11.88 -7.33
CA THR A 106 -15.96 10.88 -8.32
C THR A 106 -14.47 10.51 -8.19
N ALA A 107 -13.82 10.80 -7.06
CA ALA A 107 -12.41 10.49 -6.84
C ALA A 107 -12.12 9.00 -7.10
N VAL A 108 -11.15 8.73 -7.97
CA VAL A 108 -10.78 7.35 -8.34
C VAL A 108 -10.07 6.65 -7.17
N GLY A 109 -9.18 7.39 -6.49
CA GLY A 109 -8.48 6.95 -5.30
C GLY A 109 -7.29 7.85 -4.98
N GLU A 110 -7.30 8.44 -3.81
CA GLU A 110 -6.20 9.24 -3.28
C GLU A 110 -5.76 8.64 -1.95
N HIS A 111 -4.45 8.62 -1.71
CA HIS A 111 -3.87 8.10 -0.48
C HIS A 111 -2.76 9.03 -0.04
N GLU A 112 -2.81 9.49 1.19
CA GLU A 112 -1.77 10.28 1.84
C GLU A 112 -1.32 9.59 3.12
N ILE A 113 -0.01 9.42 3.28
CA ILE A 113 0.63 8.94 4.50
C ILE A 113 1.31 10.14 5.15
N ILE A 114 1.03 10.35 6.42
CA ILE A 114 1.51 11.47 7.21
C ILE A 114 2.41 10.92 8.32
N PHE A 115 3.66 11.32 8.35
CA PHE A 115 4.58 11.11 9.46
C PHE A 115 4.71 12.45 10.20
N ALA A 116 4.08 12.55 11.37
CA ALA A 116 4.02 13.76 12.17
C ALA A 116 5.03 13.68 13.32
N GLY A 117 6.11 14.44 13.23
CA GLY A 117 7.17 14.53 14.22
C GLY A 117 7.08 15.82 15.05
N TYR A 118 8.10 16.06 15.86
CA TYR A 118 8.22 17.29 16.64
C TYR A 118 8.61 18.45 15.73
N ASN A 119 7.71 19.43 15.57
CA ASN A 119 7.86 20.63 14.75
C ASN A 119 8.06 20.38 13.23
N GLU A 120 7.84 19.17 12.74
CA GLU A 120 7.88 18.86 11.31
C GLU A 120 6.88 17.77 10.93
N THR A 121 6.52 17.72 9.66
CA THR A 121 5.64 16.69 9.11
C THR A 121 6.12 16.31 7.72
N ILE A 122 6.20 15.01 7.46
CA ILE A 122 6.48 14.46 6.14
C ILE A 122 5.20 13.83 5.60
N LYS A 123 4.86 14.16 4.36
CA LYS A 123 3.70 13.63 3.66
C LYS A 123 4.12 12.93 2.38
N LEU A 124 3.63 11.72 2.20
CA LEU A 124 3.78 10.95 0.98
C LEU A 124 2.38 10.72 0.39
N SER A 125 2.15 11.14 -0.84
CA SER A 125 0.82 11.08 -1.43
C SER A 125 0.81 10.53 -2.85
N HIS A 126 -0.31 9.91 -3.22
CA HIS A 126 -0.62 9.45 -4.56
C HIS A 126 -2.09 9.74 -4.88
N CYS A 127 -2.34 10.29 -6.07
CA CYS A 127 -3.67 10.55 -6.60
C CYS A 127 -3.85 9.80 -7.91
N ALA A 128 -4.83 8.91 -7.98
CA ALA A 128 -5.25 8.24 -9.21
C ALA A 128 -6.25 9.12 -9.96
N GLN A 129 -5.92 9.57 -11.16
CA GLN A 129 -6.80 10.41 -11.98
C GLN A 129 -7.74 9.59 -12.85
N SER A 130 -7.38 8.36 -13.22
CA SER A 130 -8.16 7.44 -14.04
C SER A 130 -7.93 5.99 -13.61
N LYS A 131 -8.93 5.12 -13.81
CA LYS A 131 -8.77 3.67 -13.62
C LYS A 131 -7.86 3.02 -14.66
N GLU A 132 -7.56 3.71 -15.76
CA GLU A 132 -6.64 3.25 -16.80
C GLU A 132 -5.24 2.93 -16.29
N LEU A 133 -4.81 3.61 -15.22
CA LEU A 133 -3.51 3.33 -14.59
C LEU A 133 -3.39 1.87 -14.13
N PHE A 134 -4.47 1.26 -13.65
CA PHE A 134 -4.48 -0.15 -13.23
C PHE A 134 -4.41 -1.10 -14.42
N ALA A 135 -5.10 -0.76 -15.52
CA ALA A 135 -5.02 -1.53 -16.77
C ALA A 135 -3.60 -1.46 -17.36
N ALA A 136 -3.00 -0.28 -17.41
CA ALA A 136 -1.61 -0.10 -17.84
C ALA A 136 -0.64 -0.90 -16.96
N GLY A 137 -0.84 -0.89 -15.65
CA GLY A 137 -0.07 -1.71 -14.72
C GLY A 137 -0.20 -3.19 -14.97
N ALA A 138 -1.41 -3.69 -15.23
CA ALA A 138 -1.65 -5.10 -15.56
C ALA A 138 -0.96 -5.52 -16.88
N VAL A 139 -0.98 -4.67 -17.92
CA VAL A 139 -0.25 -4.90 -19.17
C VAL A 139 1.26 -4.93 -18.94
N ASN A 140 1.79 -4.04 -18.11
CA ASN A 140 3.22 -4.05 -17.77
C ASN A 140 3.60 -5.31 -16.97
N ALA A 141 2.76 -5.75 -16.04
CA ALA A 141 2.95 -7.01 -15.32
C ALA A 141 2.95 -8.23 -16.25
N ALA A 142 2.04 -8.26 -17.24
CA ALA A 142 2.00 -9.32 -18.24
C ALA A 142 3.28 -9.36 -19.09
N LYS A 143 3.83 -8.20 -19.47
CA LYS A 143 5.11 -8.12 -20.18
C LYS A 143 6.28 -8.56 -19.30
N PHE A 144 6.27 -8.18 -18.02
CA PHE A 144 7.32 -8.51 -17.06
C PHE A 144 7.42 -10.02 -16.83
N ILE A 145 6.27 -10.72 -16.74
CA ILE A 145 6.24 -12.14 -16.40
C ILE A 145 6.53 -13.07 -17.58
N GLN A 146 6.46 -12.57 -18.82
CA GLN A 146 6.51 -13.36 -20.04
C GLN A 146 7.71 -14.32 -20.16
N ASN A 147 8.87 -13.91 -19.60
CA ASN A 147 10.11 -14.68 -19.68
C ASN A 147 10.68 -15.01 -18.29
N LYS A 148 9.82 -15.11 -17.28
CA LYS A 148 10.23 -15.46 -15.93
C LYS A 148 10.13 -16.97 -15.70
N GLU A 149 11.02 -17.49 -14.88
CA GLU A 149 10.95 -18.86 -14.38
C GLU A 149 9.72 -19.06 -13.49
N PRO A 150 9.28 -20.31 -13.27
CA PRO A 150 8.22 -20.58 -12.30
C PRO A 150 8.47 -19.88 -10.97
N GLY A 151 7.45 -19.21 -10.46
CA GLY A 151 7.58 -18.41 -9.24
C GLY A 151 6.38 -17.49 -9.02
N LEU A 152 6.31 -16.91 -7.83
CA LEU A 152 5.33 -15.89 -7.49
C LEU A 152 6.01 -14.51 -7.52
N TYR A 153 5.50 -13.64 -8.37
CA TYR A 153 6.01 -12.30 -8.62
C TYR A 153 4.97 -11.25 -8.23
N GLY A 154 5.44 -10.09 -7.79
CA GLY A 154 4.60 -8.96 -7.42
C GLY A 154 5.09 -7.64 -8.02
N MET A 155 4.45 -6.55 -7.62
CA MET A 155 4.84 -5.21 -8.11
C MET A 155 6.21 -4.78 -7.59
N SER A 156 6.65 -5.24 -6.41
CA SER A 156 7.99 -5.00 -5.89
C SER A 156 9.07 -5.55 -6.81
N ASP A 157 8.87 -6.74 -7.38
CA ASP A 157 9.82 -7.35 -8.33
C ASP A 157 9.95 -6.55 -9.63
N MET A 158 8.90 -5.78 -10.01
CA MET A 158 8.96 -4.87 -11.16
C MET A 158 9.70 -3.57 -10.84
N ILE A 159 9.69 -3.11 -9.60
CA ILE A 159 10.34 -1.87 -9.15
C ILE A 159 11.83 -2.11 -8.89
N ASP A 160 12.19 -3.27 -8.38
CA ASP A 160 13.57 -3.67 -8.15
C ASP A 160 14.30 -3.87 -9.48
N ARG A 161 14.88 -2.77 -10.00
CA ARG A 161 15.64 -2.74 -11.28
C ARG A 161 16.97 -3.52 -11.25
N LYS A 162 17.12 -4.52 -10.42
CA LYS A 162 18.34 -5.35 -10.42
C LYS A 162 18.55 -6.13 -11.74
N ASP A 163 17.48 -6.35 -12.50
CA ASP A 163 17.53 -7.07 -13.80
C ASP A 163 17.57 -6.16 -15.03
N ALA A 164 17.64 -4.84 -14.89
CA ALA A 164 17.63 -3.89 -16.01
C ALA A 164 19.05 -3.56 -16.58
N LYS A 165 20.07 -4.36 -16.19
CA LYS A 165 21.42 -4.28 -16.75
C LYS A 165 21.85 -5.66 -17.27
N LYS A 166 21.32 -6.02 -18.43
CA LYS A 166 21.97 -6.92 -19.40
C LYS A 166 21.62 -6.50 -20.80
#